data_d957df4afc5d4d0eebc3367801106fc7
#
_entry.id   d957df4afc5d4d0eebc3367801106fc7
#
_cell.length_a   1.000
_cell.length_b   1.000
_cell.length_c   1.000
_cell.angle_alpha   90.00
_cell.angle_beta   90.00
_cell.angle_gamma   90.00
#
_symmetry.space_group_name_H-M   'P 1'
#
loop_
_entity.id
_entity.type
_entity.pdbx_description
1 polymer ?
#
loop_
_entity_poly.entity_id
_entity_poly.type
_entity_poly.pdbx_seq_one_letter_code
_entity_poly.pdbx_strand_id
1 'polypeptide(L)'
;MPTVSALRASLETYRGLGDRPADFGSFWRRRDAAAEACAATSTATELPSKNLLAAYSRVCVASTDGRPLAIRVIEPCTPGPHPVVVMFHDLGRGARGWHHMTRFVALGYGVVALEARAWSTDVTEGWELGPRGLAFTQVIDDALVSAHLALSLPWVDASRVVTWGEGLGGALAIDVAAVLGKRVWRCAAANPMPADFRGAWESGFEKGAYAGLRTHFRDVDPTAARADELFSALAYVDAMFFSPALESRLLVGVGLDNDVSAPSSQYAAFNRATCEKALISYPKWGHERINDFEDELLGFLNDRQADKSAV
;
A
#
# COMPACT_ATOMS: atom_id res chain seq x y z
N MET A 1 6.38 -23.77 20.77
CA MET A 1 6.45 -22.78 19.68
C MET A 1 7.71 -23.04 18.86
N PRO A 2 7.71 -22.90 17.54
CA PRO A 2 8.92 -23.04 16.74
C PRO A 2 9.96 -21.99 17.17
N THR A 3 11.24 -22.27 16.96
CA THR A 3 12.28 -21.26 17.14
C THR A 3 12.13 -20.16 16.08
N VAL A 4 12.64 -18.94 16.34
CA VAL A 4 12.62 -17.84 15.37
C VAL A 4 13.26 -18.26 14.04
N SER A 5 14.35 -19.04 14.09
CA SER A 5 15.02 -19.55 12.89
C SER A 5 14.11 -20.52 12.08
N ALA A 6 13.43 -21.45 12.76
CA ALA A 6 12.53 -22.39 12.10
C ALA A 6 11.31 -21.66 11.51
N LEU A 7 10.78 -20.65 12.19
CA LEU A 7 9.70 -19.81 11.67
C LEU A 7 10.15 -19.08 10.40
N ARG A 8 11.29 -18.38 10.43
CA ARG A 8 11.83 -17.69 9.24
C ARG A 8 12.00 -18.63 8.05
N ALA A 9 12.61 -19.80 8.26
CA ALA A 9 12.81 -20.78 7.20
C ALA A 9 11.48 -21.25 6.56
N SER A 10 10.41 -21.41 7.34
CA SER A 10 9.09 -21.75 6.81
C SER A 10 8.46 -20.58 6.02
N LEU A 11 8.69 -19.35 6.44
CA LEU A 11 8.15 -18.15 5.80
C LEU A 11 8.85 -17.83 4.46
N GLU A 12 10.15 -18.09 4.34
CA GLU A 12 10.95 -17.79 3.15
C GLU A 12 10.45 -18.51 1.88
N THR A 13 9.79 -19.65 2.02
CA THR A 13 9.23 -20.42 0.90
C THR A 13 7.73 -20.26 0.73
N TYR A 14 7.04 -19.65 1.69
CA TYR A 14 5.58 -19.53 1.67
C TYR A 14 5.14 -18.50 0.64
N ARG A 15 4.17 -18.87 -0.22
CA ARG A 15 3.67 -18.03 -1.32
C ARG A 15 2.18 -17.73 -1.25
N GLY A 16 1.53 -18.03 -0.10
CA GLY A 16 0.09 -17.82 0.09
C GLY A 16 -0.77 -18.85 -0.63
N LEU A 17 -2.08 -18.77 -0.40
CA LEU A 17 -3.08 -19.68 -0.92
C LEU A 17 -3.95 -19.02 -2.01
N GLY A 18 -4.41 -19.85 -2.97
CA GLY A 18 -5.29 -19.43 -4.06
C GLY A 18 -4.54 -18.95 -5.31
N ASP A 19 -5.33 -18.66 -6.33
CA ASP A 19 -4.86 -18.34 -7.67
C ASP A 19 -5.19 -16.90 -8.05
N ARG A 20 -4.29 -16.28 -8.79
CA ARG A 20 -4.52 -14.96 -9.36
C ARG A 20 -5.57 -15.04 -10.46
N PRO A 21 -6.63 -14.18 -10.45
CA PRO A 21 -7.63 -14.14 -11.50
C PRO A 21 -7.01 -13.93 -12.90
N ALA A 22 -7.51 -14.66 -13.89
CA ALA A 22 -6.95 -14.60 -15.25
C ALA A 22 -7.05 -13.20 -15.89
N ASP A 23 -8.11 -12.46 -15.57
CA ASP A 23 -8.35 -11.11 -16.08
C ASP A 23 -7.85 -9.99 -15.17
N PHE A 24 -7.15 -10.31 -14.07
CA PHE A 24 -6.64 -9.37 -13.06
C PHE A 24 -5.93 -8.16 -13.68
N GLY A 25 -4.99 -8.40 -14.58
CA GLY A 25 -4.24 -7.31 -15.22
C GLY A 25 -5.13 -6.40 -16.07
N SER A 26 -6.13 -6.95 -16.77
CA SER A 26 -7.07 -6.13 -17.57
C SER A 26 -8.08 -5.39 -16.69
N PHE A 27 -8.46 -5.97 -15.55
CA PHE A 27 -9.31 -5.34 -14.56
C PHE A 27 -8.64 -4.08 -14.01
N TRP A 28 -7.40 -4.18 -13.53
CA TRP A 28 -6.69 -3.05 -12.92
C TRP A 28 -6.24 -1.99 -13.94
N ARG A 29 -5.87 -2.35 -15.16
CA ARG A 29 -5.60 -1.35 -16.21
C ARG A 29 -6.79 -0.44 -16.52
N ARG A 30 -8.02 -0.95 -16.49
CA ARG A 30 -9.22 -0.11 -16.69
C ARG A 30 -9.45 0.86 -15.54
N ARG A 31 -9.18 0.41 -14.31
CA ARG A 31 -9.32 1.23 -13.10
C ARG A 31 -8.21 2.28 -13.00
N ASP A 32 -7.00 1.93 -13.37
CA ASP A 32 -5.86 2.87 -13.49
C ASP A 32 -6.19 4.04 -14.44
N ALA A 33 -6.68 3.73 -15.62
CA ALA A 33 -7.08 4.77 -16.57
C ALA A 33 -8.22 5.69 -16.06
N ALA A 34 -9.17 5.13 -15.30
CA ALA A 34 -10.21 5.92 -14.66
C ALA A 34 -9.66 6.82 -13.54
N ALA A 35 -8.73 6.28 -12.72
CA ALA A 35 -8.06 7.03 -11.65
C ALA A 35 -7.20 8.19 -12.22
N GLU A 36 -6.48 7.95 -13.30
CA GLU A 36 -5.69 8.97 -14.00
C GLU A 36 -6.59 10.13 -14.50
N ALA A 37 -7.74 9.81 -15.08
CA ALA A 37 -8.70 10.83 -15.53
C ALA A 37 -9.25 11.66 -14.36
N CYS A 38 -9.49 11.05 -13.19
CA CYS A 38 -9.94 11.77 -12.01
C CYS A 38 -8.86 12.74 -11.49
N ALA A 39 -7.60 12.32 -11.46
CA ALA A 39 -6.50 13.15 -10.95
C ALA A 39 -6.29 14.46 -11.72
N ALA A 40 -6.71 14.52 -12.98
CA ALA A 40 -6.60 15.72 -13.82
C ALA A 40 -7.49 16.88 -13.35
N THR A 41 -8.49 16.65 -12.49
CA THR A 41 -9.46 17.64 -12.02
C THR A 41 -9.32 17.93 -10.52
N SER A 42 -8.16 18.42 -10.10
CA SER A 42 -7.90 18.71 -8.69
C SER A 42 -7.97 20.19 -8.36
N THR A 43 -8.31 20.51 -7.10
CA THR A 43 -8.28 21.87 -6.55
C THR A 43 -7.38 21.90 -5.33
N ALA A 44 -6.36 22.77 -5.34
CA ALA A 44 -5.44 22.95 -4.23
C ALA A 44 -5.82 24.15 -3.36
N THR A 45 -5.69 23.98 -2.03
CA THR A 45 -5.80 25.05 -1.05
C THR A 45 -4.48 25.14 -0.30
N GLU A 46 -3.78 26.25 -0.44
CA GLU A 46 -2.55 26.50 0.31
C GLU A 46 -2.84 26.64 1.81
N LEU A 47 -1.94 26.14 2.62
CA LEU A 47 -2.00 26.25 4.06
C LEU A 47 -0.85 27.15 4.57
N PRO A 48 -1.05 27.90 5.69
CA PRO A 48 0.02 28.67 6.28
C PRO A 48 1.23 27.79 6.56
N SER A 49 2.37 28.12 5.94
CA SER A 49 3.61 27.41 6.18
C SER A 49 4.12 27.65 7.59
N LYS A 50 4.49 26.56 8.25
CA LYS A 50 5.19 26.59 9.56
C LYS A 50 6.66 26.22 9.44
N ASN A 51 7.13 26.06 8.22
CA ASN A 51 8.50 25.66 7.90
C ASN A 51 8.96 26.42 6.64
N LEU A 52 10.13 27.05 6.72
CA LEU A 52 10.71 27.81 5.61
C LEU A 52 11.22 26.93 4.47
N LEU A 53 11.34 25.62 4.69
CA LEU A 53 11.90 24.68 3.71
C LEU A 53 10.81 23.99 2.86
N ALA A 54 9.53 24.17 3.20
CA ALA A 54 8.43 23.52 2.51
C ALA A 54 7.14 24.35 2.47
N ALA A 55 6.42 24.28 1.35
CA ALA A 55 5.05 24.72 1.21
C ALA A 55 4.08 23.56 1.51
N TYR A 56 2.94 23.88 2.07
CA TYR A 56 1.92 22.92 2.47
C TYR A 56 0.59 23.25 1.78
N SER A 57 -0.03 22.24 1.21
CA SER A 57 -1.36 22.39 0.64
C SER A 57 -2.24 21.18 0.92
N ARG A 58 -3.54 21.38 0.87
CA ARG A 58 -4.54 20.33 0.85
C ARG A 58 -5.19 20.33 -0.52
N VAL A 59 -5.16 19.20 -1.19
CA VAL A 59 -5.76 19.02 -2.52
C VAL A 59 -7.05 18.22 -2.36
N CYS A 60 -8.10 18.69 -3.00
CA CYS A 60 -9.36 17.96 -3.15
C CYS A 60 -9.49 17.49 -4.60
N VAL A 61 -9.80 16.21 -4.78
CA VAL A 61 -10.00 15.58 -6.08
C VAL A 61 -11.15 14.59 -5.99
N ALA A 62 -11.96 14.46 -7.04
CA ALA A 62 -12.99 13.43 -7.08
C ALA A 62 -12.37 12.06 -7.35
N SER A 63 -12.81 11.03 -6.62
CA SER A 63 -12.44 9.64 -6.91
C SER A 63 -13.28 9.06 -8.05
N THR A 64 -12.99 7.81 -8.42
CA THR A 64 -13.69 7.06 -9.49
C THR A 64 -15.18 6.85 -9.22
N ASP A 65 -15.61 6.92 -7.96
CA ASP A 65 -17.02 6.89 -7.53
C ASP A 65 -17.66 8.29 -7.39
N GLY A 66 -16.94 9.36 -7.78
CA GLY A 66 -17.36 10.75 -7.71
C GLY A 66 -17.27 11.38 -6.32
N ARG A 67 -16.90 10.65 -5.28
CA ARG A 67 -16.74 11.21 -3.92
C ARG A 67 -15.43 11.98 -3.78
N PRO A 68 -15.40 13.07 -2.98
CA PRO A 68 -14.18 13.84 -2.79
C PRO A 68 -13.15 13.08 -1.95
N LEU A 69 -11.90 13.16 -2.39
CA LEU A 69 -10.70 12.75 -1.65
C LEU A 69 -9.96 13.99 -1.16
N ALA A 70 -9.44 13.92 0.06
CA ALA A 70 -8.51 14.90 0.59
C ALA A 70 -7.08 14.33 0.54
N ILE A 71 -6.16 15.10 -0.02
CA ILE A 71 -4.76 14.72 -0.17
C ILE A 71 -3.90 15.83 0.40
N ARG A 72 -2.96 15.46 1.26
CA ARG A 72 -1.96 16.39 1.82
C ARG A 72 -0.75 16.44 0.90
N VAL A 73 -0.32 17.65 0.57
CA VAL A 73 0.86 17.85 -0.28
C VAL A 73 1.88 18.70 0.48
N ILE A 74 3.14 18.27 0.43
CA ILE A 74 4.29 19.01 0.92
C ILE A 74 5.25 19.16 -0.25
N GLU A 75 5.49 20.40 -0.66
CA GLU A 75 6.42 20.77 -1.72
C GLU A 75 7.68 21.39 -1.11
N PRO A 76 8.89 20.87 -1.43
CA PRO A 76 10.13 21.53 -1.01
C PRO A 76 10.26 22.92 -1.64
N CYS A 77 10.71 23.92 -0.86
CA CYS A 77 10.92 25.30 -1.34
C CYS A 77 12.24 25.49 -2.12
N THR A 78 13.08 24.46 -2.22
CA THR A 78 14.29 24.48 -3.05
C THR A 78 13.92 24.37 -4.53
N PRO A 79 14.76 24.89 -5.47
CA PRO A 79 14.53 24.68 -6.90
C PRO A 79 14.47 23.19 -7.25
N GLY A 80 13.43 22.78 -8.00
CA GLY A 80 13.18 21.40 -8.39
C GLY A 80 13.37 21.13 -9.88
N PRO A 81 13.09 19.90 -10.37
CA PRO A 81 12.11 18.97 -9.83
C PRO A 81 12.60 18.11 -8.65
N HIS A 82 11.67 17.65 -7.81
CA HIS A 82 11.93 16.88 -6.61
C HIS A 82 11.40 15.45 -6.71
N PRO A 83 12.12 14.45 -6.14
CA PRO A 83 11.51 13.16 -5.90
C PRO A 83 10.31 13.29 -4.95
N VAL A 84 9.37 12.37 -5.05
CA VAL A 84 8.16 12.42 -4.24
C VAL A 84 7.88 11.07 -3.55
N VAL A 85 7.42 11.14 -2.29
CA VAL A 85 6.88 9.99 -1.56
C VAL A 85 5.36 10.08 -1.59
N VAL A 86 4.71 9.12 -2.24
CA VAL A 86 3.26 8.90 -2.15
C VAL A 86 3.00 8.03 -0.95
N MET A 87 2.30 8.57 0.05
CA MET A 87 2.12 7.94 1.35
C MET A 87 0.70 7.46 1.57
N PHE A 88 0.60 6.25 2.09
CA PHE A 88 -0.65 5.63 2.53
C PHE A 88 -0.58 5.28 4.01
N HIS A 89 -1.67 5.50 4.74
CA HIS A 89 -1.74 5.22 6.16
C HIS A 89 -2.42 3.88 6.45
N ASP A 90 -2.23 3.39 7.67
CA ASP A 90 -2.80 2.14 8.13
C ASP A 90 -4.32 2.24 8.40
N LEU A 91 -4.97 1.08 8.42
CA LEU A 91 -6.39 0.93 8.71
C LEU A 91 -6.74 1.49 10.08
N GLY A 92 -7.86 2.24 10.16
CA GLY A 92 -8.31 2.86 11.39
C GLY A 92 -7.44 4.03 11.89
N ARG A 93 -6.41 4.41 11.13
CA ARG A 93 -5.57 5.58 11.39
C ARG A 93 -5.78 6.61 10.29
N GLY A 94 -5.60 7.88 10.59
CA GLY A 94 -5.58 8.94 9.57
C GLY A 94 -4.18 9.16 9.01
N ALA A 95 -4.07 9.97 7.97
CA ALA A 95 -2.78 10.48 7.52
C ALA A 95 -2.04 11.13 8.70
N ARG A 96 -0.77 10.84 8.82
CA ARG A 96 0.05 11.35 9.94
C ARG A 96 0.11 12.87 9.93
N GLY A 97 0.40 13.45 11.10
CA GLY A 97 0.57 14.89 11.22
C GLY A 97 1.63 15.45 10.26
N TRP A 98 1.46 16.69 9.84
CA TRP A 98 2.37 17.38 8.92
C TRP A 98 3.84 17.28 9.35
N HIS A 99 4.12 17.44 10.66
CA HIS A 99 5.48 17.35 11.20
C HIS A 99 6.16 16.01 10.90
N HIS A 100 5.40 14.92 10.93
CA HIS A 100 5.91 13.59 10.65
C HIS A 100 6.27 13.41 9.17
N MET A 101 5.44 13.94 8.29
CA MET A 101 5.67 13.86 6.84
C MET A 101 6.80 14.81 6.38
N THR A 102 6.97 15.94 7.06
CA THR A 102 8.01 16.94 6.74
C THR A 102 9.44 16.38 6.83
N ARG A 103 9.66 15.26 7.53
CA ARG A 103 10.99 14.61 7.59
C ARG A 103 11.56 14.28 6.21
N PHE A 104 10.73 13.97 5.24
CA PHE A 104 11.17 13.65 3.88
C PHE A 104 11.75 14.86 3.14
N VAL A 105 11.38 16.08 3.52
CA VAL A 105 11.93 17.32 2.97
C VAL A 105 13.43 17.45 3.28
N ALA A 106 13.89 16.94 4.43
CA ALA A 106 15.33 16.90 4.76
C ALA A 106 16.14 16.05 3.79
N LEU A 107 15.50 15.11 3.09
CA LEU A 107 16.09 14.29 2.03
C LEU A 107 15.88 14.88 0.62
N GLY A 108 15.24 16.04 0.52
CA GLY A 108 14.88 16.69 -0.74
C GLY A 108 13.62 16.12 -1.41
N TYR A 109 12.82 15.31 -0.71
CA TYR A 109 11.57 14.75 -1.23
C TYR A 109 10.38 15.65 -0.92
N GLY A 110 9.48 15.79 -1.88
CA GLY A 110 8.11 16.17 -1.58
C GLY A 110 7.29 14.99 -1.08
N VAL A 111 6.07 15.28 -0.60
CA VAL A 111 5.15 14.26 -0.09
C VAL A 111 3.76 14.48 -0.65
N VAL A 112 3.11 13.41 -1.08
CA VAL A 112 1.68 13.36 -1.41
C VAL A 112 1.06 12.27 -0.56
N ALA A 113 0.23 12.62 0.41
CA ALA A 113 -0.33 11.69 1.38
C ALA A 113 -1.85 11.66 1.29
N LEU A 114 -2.41 10.50 0.96
CA LEU A 114 -3.85 10.27 0.93
C LEU A 114 -4.42 10.36 2.36
N GLU A 115 -5.42 11.22 2.56
CA GLU A 115 -6.32 11.15 3.72
C GLU A 115 -7.45 10.18 3.35
N ALA A 116 -7.33 8.91 3.76
CA ALA A 116 -8.35 7.94 3.46
C ALA A 116 -9.71 8.36 4.01
N ARG A 117 -10.73 8.13 3.24
CA ARG A 117 -12.12 8.27 3.67
C ARG A 117 -12.40 7.31 4.83
N ALA A 118 -13.45 7.58 5.62
CA ALA A 118 -13.96 6.57 6.53
C ALA A 118 -14.49 5.37 5.70
N TRP A 119 -13.80 4.26 5.80
CA TRP A 119 -14.17 3.02 5.12
C TRP A 119 -14.89 2.10 6.07
N SER A 120 -15.79 1.30 5.55
CA SER A 120 -16.10 0.02 6.18
C SER A 120 -14.80 -0.76 6.32
N THR A 121 -14.52 -1.29 7.50
CA THR A 121 -13.39 -2.19 7.73
C THR A 121 -13.66 -3.59 7.22
N ASP A 122 -14.87 -3.82 6.69
CA ASP A 122 -15.30 -5.10 6.17
C ASP A 122 -14.84 -5.28 4.73
N VAL A 123 -13.78 -6.06 4.55
CA VAL A 123 -13.23 -6.41 3.23
C VAL A 123 -14.19 -7.26 2.40
N THR A 124 -15.22 -7.85 3.03
CA THR A 124 -16.21 -8.67 2.34
C THR A 124 -17.39 -7.85 1.80
N GLU A 125 -17.50 -6.55 2.13
CA GLU A 125 -18.60 -5.72 1.68
C GLU A 125 -18.68 -5.68 0.14
N GLY A 126 -19.84 -6.11 -0.39
CA GLY A 126 -20.13 -6.11 -1.83
C GLY A 126 -19.52 -7.26 -2.63
N TRP A 127 -18.89 -8.25 -2.00
CA TRP A 127 -18.25 -9.37 -2.69
C TRP A 127 -19.19 -10.17 -3.60
N GLU A 128 -20.47 -10.29 -3.22
CA GLU A 128 -21.49 -11.02 -4.00
C GLU A 128 -21.78 -10.37 -5.37
N LEU A 129 -21.46 -9.10 -5.52
CA LEU A 129 -21.56 -8.37 -6.80
C LEU A 129 -20.29 -8.55 -7.66
N GLY A 130 -19.42 -9.45 -7.23
CA GLY A 130 -18.13 -9.71 -7.85
C GLY A 130 -17.10 -8.59 -7.60
N PRO A 131 -15.92 -8.64 -8.25
CA PRO A 131 -14.81 -7.74 -7.92
C PRO A 131 -15.11 -6.26 -8.17
N ARG A 132 -16.09 -5.94 -9.02
CA ARG A 132 -16.52 -4.54 -9.25
C ARG A 132 -17.39 -4.00 -8.13
N GLY A 133 -18.07 -4.87 -7.41
CA GLY A 133 -18.93 -4.52 -6.28
C GLY A 133 -18.19 -4.45 -4.95
N LEU A 134 -17.00 -5.04 -4.85
CA LEU A 134 -16.18 -4.99 -3.65
C LEU A 134 -15.89 -3.54 -3.24
N ALA A 135 -16.34 -3.14 -2.05
CA ALA A 135 -16.06 -1.81 -1.52
C ALA A 135 -14.54 -1.56 -1.40
N PHE A 136 -13.77 -2.60 -1.10
CA PHE A 136 -12.32 -2.50 -0.98
C PHE A 136 -11.60 -2.17 -2.30
N THR A 137 -12.19 -2.46 -3.45
CA THR A 137 -11.67 -2.03 -4.75
C THR A 137 -11.56 -0.51 -4.85
N GLN A 138 -12.52 0.22 -4.22
CA GLN A 138 -12.51 1.67 -4.20
C GLN A 138 -11.37 2.25 -3.36
N VAL A 139 -10.90 1.51 -2.33
CA VAL A 139 -9.73 1.92 -1.53
C VAL A 139 -8.48 1.99 -2.39
N ILE A 140 -8.30 1.00 -3.26
CA ILE A 140 -7.17 0.95 -4.20
C ILE A 140 -7.30 2.02 -5.27
N ASP A 141 -8.52 2.29 -5.77
CA ASP A 141 -8.74 3.41 -6.70
C ASP A 141 -8.34 4.75 -6.11
N ASP A 142 -8.74 5.03 -4.87
CA ASP A 142 -8.37 6.26 -4.18
C ASP A 142 -6.85 6.41 -4.06
N ALA A 143 -6.15 5.31 -3.78
CA ALA A 143 -4.70 5.28 -3.75
C ALA A 143 -4.09 5.56 -5.13
N LEU A 144 -4.65 4.99 -6.21
CA LEU A 144 -4.25 5.27 -7.60
C LEU A 144 -4.48 6.73 -7.97
N VAL A 145 -5.65 7.31 -7.64
CA VAL A 145 -5.93 8.74 -7.87
C VAL A 145 -4.89 9.62 -7.19
N SER A 146 -4.50 9.31 -5.96
CA SER A 146 -3.49 10.10 -5.25
C SER A 146 -2.10 9.98 -5.88
N ALA A 147 -1.75 8.81 -6.40
CA ALA A 147 -0.48 8.59 -7.10
C ALA A 147 -0.43 9.29 -8.46
N HIS A 148 -1.52 9.26 -9.23
CA HIS A 148 -1.64 10.04 -10.46
C HIS A 148 -1.59 11.54 -10.21
N LEU A 149 -2.22 12.02 -9.12
CA LEU A 149 -2.07 13.41 -8.71
C LEU A 149 -0.59 13.75 -8.48
N ALA A 150 0.15 12.91 -7.75
CA ALA A 150 1.58 13.12 -7.52
C ALA A 150 2.36 13.24 -8.83
N LEU A 151 2.10 12.36 -9.79
CA LEU A 151 2.73 12.36 -11.12
C LEU A 151 2.38 13.60 -11.98
N SER A 152 1.24 14.26 -11.70
CA SER A 152 0.79 15.45 -12.44
C SER A 152 1.35 16.77 -11.89
N LEU A 153 1.93 16.77 -10.69
CA LEU A 153 2.43 17.98 -10.05
C LEU A 153 3.71 18.50 -10.76
N PRO A 154 3.78 19.79 -11.13
CA PRO A 154 4.86 20.31 -12.00
C PRO A 154 6.25 20.30 -11.35
N TRP A 155 6.30 20.23 -10.03
CA TRP A 155 7.56 20.18 -9.26
C TRP A 155 8.07 18.75 -9.00
N VAL A 156 7.32 17.72 -9.41
CA VAL A 156 7.68 16.32 -9.19
C VAL A 156 8.64 15.81 -10.27
N ASP A 157 9.70 15.17 -9.86
CA ASP A 157 10.54 14.33 -10.72
C ASP A 157 9.82 12.99 -10.94
N ALA A 158 9.15 12.87 -12.08
CA ALA A 158 8.38 11.68 -12.45
C ALA A 158 9.23 10.39 -12.57
N SER A 159 10.56 10.51 -12.64
CA SER A 159 11.48 9.36 -12.64
C SER A 159 11.80 8.85 -11.22
N ARG A 160 11.42 9.58 -10.19
CA ARG A 160 11.77 9.29 -8.79
C ARG A 160 10.55 9.33 -7.86
N VAL A 161 9.49 8.63 -8.25
CA VAL A 161 8.28 8.46 -7.44
C VAL A 161 8.43 7.23 -6.56
N VAL A 162 8.17 7.38 -5.27
CA VAL A 162 8.22 6.32 -4.27
C VAL A 162 6.84 6.10 -3.69
N THR A 163 6.40 4.87 -3.53
CA THR A 163 5.22 4.51 -2.74
C THR A 163 5.64 4.00 -1.36
N TRP A 164 4.97 4.48 -0.32
CA TRP A 164 5.29 4.12 1.06
C TRP A 164 4.04 4.00 1.94
N GLY A 165 4.01 2.97 2.78
CA GLY A 165 2.95 2.84 3.78
C GLY A 165 3.16 1.76 4.83
N GLU A 166 2.33 1.82 5.86
CA GLU A 166 2.29 0.88 6.99
C GLU A 166 0.94 0.17 7.00
N GLY A 167 0.88 -1.10 7.36
CA GLY A 167 -0.35 -1.89 7.44
C GLY A 167 -1.12 -1.88 6.11
N LEU A 168 -2.37 -1.39 6.13
CA LEU A 168 -3.15 -1.17 4.90
C LEU A 168 -2.38 -0.30 3.92
N GLY A 169 -1.76 0.77 4.39
CA GLY A 169 -0.94 1.63 3.53
C GLY A 169 0.23 0.89 2.90
N GLY A 170 0.79 -0.13 3.58
CA GLY A 170 1.84 -0.99 3.04
C GLY A 170 1.34 -1.86 1.87
N ALA A 171 0.13 -2.43 1.99
CA ALA A 171 -0.51 -3.14 0.88
C ALA A 171 -0.80 -2.20 -0.29
N LEU A 172 -1.39 -1.02 -0.03
CA LEU A 172 -1.68 -0.01 -1.05
C LEU A 172 -0.39 0.48 -1.75
N ALA A 173 0.73 0.58 -1.03
CA ALA A 173 2.01 0.94 -1.64
C ALA A 173 2.47 -0.11 -2.68
N ILE A 174 2.28 -1.40 -2.38
CA ILE A 174 2.54 -2.52 -3.28
C ILE A 174 1.57 -2.50 -4.46
N ASP A 175 0.27 -2.36 -4.20
CA ASP A 175 -0.79 -2.39 -5.21
C ASP A 175 -0.61 -1.27 -6.24
N VAL A 176 -0.41 -0.04 -5.77
CA VAL A 176 -0.17 1.14 -6.61
C VAL A 176 1.12 0.99 -7.42
N ALA A 177 2.22 0.55 -6.79
CA ALA A 177 3.49 0.35 -7.49
C ALA A 177 3.37 -0.72 -8.60
N ALA A 178 2.62 -1.80 -8.33
CA ALA A 178 2.40 -2.86 -9.31
C ALA A 178 1.52 -2.41 -10.49
N VAL A 179 0.51 -1.58 -10.24
CA VAL A 179 -0.38 -1.06 -11.29
C VAL A 179 0.33 0.00 -12.13
N LEU A 180 1.07 0.91 -11.51
CA LEU A 180 1.81 1.98 -12.18
C LEU A 180 3.10 1.51 -12.87
N GLY A 181 3.62 0.34 -12.51
CA GLY A 181 4.82 -0.26 -13.11
C GLY A 181 6.03 0.68 -13.04
N LYS A 182 6.70 0.91 -14.16
CA LYS A 182 7.93 1.74 -14.27
C LYS A 182 7.78 3.19 -13.82
N ARG A 183 6.55 3.69 -13.63
CA ARG A 183 6.31 5.03 -13.08
C ARG A 183 6.63 5.14 -11.60
N VAL A 184 6.77 4.00 -10.90
CA VAL A 184 7.23 3.95 -9.52
C VAL A 184 8.66 3.44 -9.47
N TRP A 185 9.56 4.29 -8.97
CA TRP A 185 10.98 3.97 -8.85
C TRP A 185 11.28 3.01 -7.70
N ARG A 186 10.65 3.23 -6.53
CA ARG A 186 10.82 2.41 -5.32
C ARG A 186 9.50 2.23 -4.59
N CYS A 187 9.34 1.06 -3.98
CA CYS A 187 8.20 0.71 -3.14
C CYS A 187 8.70 0.26 -1.76
N ALA A 188 8.16 0.83 -0.70
CA ALA A 188 8.46 0.39 0.66
C ALA A 188 7.16 0.10 1.42
N ALA A 189 7.14 -0.98 2.21
CA ALA A 189 5.97 -1.41 2.97
C ALA A 189 6.36 -1.96 4.34
N ALA A 190 5.75 -1.46 5.40
CA ALA A 190 5.89 -2.03 6.74
C ALA A 190 4.61 -2.79 7.11
N ASN A 191 4.74 -4.05 7.52
CA ASN A 191 3.62 -4.90 7.92
C ASN A 191 2.45 -4.89 6.92
N PRO A 192 2.66 -5.07 5.59
CA PRO A 192 1.60 -4.91 4.59
C PRO A 192 0.39 -5.82 4.86
N MET A 193 -0.82 -5.23 4.76
CA MET A 193 -2.10 -5.90 5.02
C MET A 193 -3.23 -5.17 4.26
N PRO A 194 -4.16 -5.86 3.55
CA PRO A 194 -4.29 -7.31 3.47
C PRO A 194 -3.37 -7.95 2.43
N ALA A 195 -3.00 -9.17 2.71
CA ALA A 195 -2.39 -10.09 1.76
C ALA A 195 -2.78 -11.52 2.14
N ASP A 196 -2.89 -12.43 1.16
CA ASP A 196 -3.21 -13.83 1.38
C ASP A 196 -4.44 -14.02 2.30
N PHE A 197 -5.58 -13.50 1.87
CA PHE A 197 -6.83 -13.57 2.65
C PHE A 197 -7.19 -14.99 3.08
N ARG A 198 -7.05 -15.97 2.19
CA ARG A 198 -7.36 -17.37 2.51
C ARG A 198 -6.40 -17.93 3.55
N GLY A 199 -5.10 -17.72 3.38
CA GLY A 199 -4.09 -18.21 4.32
C GLY A 199 -4.21 -17.54 5.69
N ALA A 200 -4.53 -16.25 5.73
CA ALA A 200 -4.79 -15.53 6.98
C ALA A 200 -6.01 -16.12 7.70
N TRP A 201 -7.11 -16.35 7.00
CA TRP A 201 -8.31 -16.96 7.56
C TRP A 201 -8.07 -18.38 8.09
N GLU A 202 -7.42 -19.23 7.31
CA GLU A 202 -7.09 -20.61 7.73
C GLU A 202 -6.12 -20.65 8.92
N SER A 203 -5.31 -19.60 9.09
CA SER A 203 -4.39 -19.43 10.22
C SER A 203 -5.02 -18.73 11.42
N GLY A 204 -6.32 -18.38 11.38
CA GLY A 204 -7.07 -17.78 12.47
C GLY A 204 -6.80 -16.29 12.70
N PHE A 205 -6.33 -15.56 11.68
CA PHE A 205 -6.19 -14.12 11.76
C PHE A 205 -7.54 -13.42 11.54
N GLU A 206 -8.01 -12.72 12.56
CA GLU A 206 -9.37 -12.15 12.62
C GLU A 206 -9.37 -10.67 13.00
N LYS A 207 -8.24 -9.97 12.91
CA LYS A 207 -8.10 -8.55 13.25
C LYS A 207 -7.79 -7.71 12.01
N GLY A 208 -7.87 -6.40 12.17
CA GLY A 208 -7.56 -5.46 11.09
C GLY A 208 -8.42 -5.70 9.86
N ALA A 209 -7.82 -5.80 8.69
CA ALA A 209 -8.51 -6.05 7.43
C ALA A 209 -9.17 -7.45 7.34
N TYR A 210 -8.78 -8.40 8.19
CA TYR A 210 -9.35 -9.75 8.20
C TYR A 210 -10.60 -9.88 9.10
N ALA A 211 -10.94 -8.84 9.88
CA ALA A 211 -12.08 -8.87 10.80
C ALA A 211 -13.42 -9.13 10.08
N GLY A 212 -13.58 -8.63 8.87
CA GLY A 212 -14.76 -8.88 8.05
C GLY A 212 -14.97 -10.36 7.71
N LEU A 213 -13.88 -11.12 7.48
CA LEU A 213 -13.95 -12.55 7.21
C LEU A 213 -14.56 -13.32 8.40
N ARG A 214 -14.14 -12.96 9.63
CA ARG A 214 -14.73 -13.56 10.83
C ARG A 214 -16.22 -13.33 10.92
N THR A 215 -16.67 -12.09 10.73
CA THR A 215 -18.10 -11.75 10.75
C THR A 215 -18.85 -12.52 9.66
N HIS A 216 -18.30 -12.56 8.45
CA HIS A 216 -18.89 -13.28 7.32
C HIS A 216 -19.09 -14.79 7.63
N PHE A 217 -18.02 -15.49 8.01
CA PHE A 217 -18.09 -16.93 8.26
C PHE A 217 -18.80 -17.32 9.57
N ARG A 218 -18.99 -16.38 10.48
CA ARG A 218 -19.79 -16.62 11.68
C ARG A 218 -21.28 -16.39 11.47
N ASP A 219 -21.64 -15.29 10.80
CA ASP A 219 -22.99 -14.76 10.82
C ASP A 219 -23.72 -14.89 9.46
N VAL A 220 -22.97 -14.98 8.34
CA VAL A 220 -23.53 -15.02 6.98
C VAL A 220 -23.37 -16.40 6.34
N ASP A 221 -22.18 -16.98 6.37
CA ASP A 221 -21.89 -18.32 5.81
C ASP A 221 -21.18 -19.22 6.84
N PRO A 222 -21.87 -19.67 7.90
CA PRO A 222 -21.26 -20.40 9.01
C PRO A 222 -20.74 -21.80 8.62
N THR A 223 -21.11 -22.30 7.46
CA THR A 223 -20.62 -23.58 6.93
C THR A 223 -19.50 -23.41 5.91
N ALA A 224 -19.14 -22.16 5.61
CA ALA A 224 -18.17 -21.81 4.57
C ALA A 224 -18.50 -22.42 3.18
N ALA A 225 -19.80 -22.59 2.89
CA ALA A 225 -20.28 -23.21 1.66
C ALA A 225 -19.90 -22.39 0.41
N ARG A 226 -19.72 -21.07 0.54
CA ARG A 226 -19.35 -20.17 -0.54
C ARG A 226 -17.93 -19.57 -0.37
N ALA A 227 -17.09 -20.20 0.44
CA ALA A 227 -15.74 -19.69 0.72
C ALA A 227 -14.91 -19.51 -0.57
N ASP A 228 -14.97 -20.44 -1.52
CA ASP A 228 -14.24 -20.34 -2.78
C ASP A 228 -14.69 -19.16 -3.64
N GLU A 229 -15.99 -18.86 -3.66
CA GLU A 229 -16.53 -17.69 -4.38
C GLU A 229 -16.04 -16.39 -3.74
N LEU A 230 -16.13 -16.30 -2.39
CA LEU A 230 -15.65 -15.15 -1.63
C LEU A 230 -14.16 -14.89 -1.88
N PHE A 231 -13.30 -15.90 -1.70
CA PHE A 231 -11.87 -15.73 -1.88
C PHE A 231 -11.49 -15.46 -3.33
N SER A 232 -12.26 -15.97 -4.31
CA SER A 232 -12.07 -15.62 -5.72
C SER A 232 -12.37 -14.14 -5.99
N ALA A 233 -13.36 -13.56 -5.32
CA ALA A 233 -13.66 -12.13 -5.40
C ALA A 233 -12.56 -11.30 -4.68
N LEU A 234 -12.16 -11.69 -3.47
CA LEU A 234 -11.10 -11.03 -2.70
C LEU A 234 -9.72 -11.10 -3.37
N ALA A 235 -9.48 -12.08 -4.23
CA ALA A 235 -8.24 -12.19 -4.99
C ALA A 235 -7.94 -10.96 -5.85
N TYR A 236 -8.95 -10.17 -6.23
CA TYR A 236 -8.74 -8.93 -6.99
C TYR A 236 -8.15 -7.79 -6.15
N VAL A 237 -8.24 -7.86 -4.83
CA VAL A 237 -7.76 -6.82 -3.90
C VAL A 237 -6.70 -7.35 -2.93
N ASP A 238 -6.14 -8.51 -3.21
CA ASP A 238 -5.10 -9.16 -2.40
C ASP A 238 -3.71 -8.73 -2.88
N ALA A 239 -2.93 -8.09 -2.01
CA ALA A 239 -1.61 -7.55 -2.34
C ALA A 239 -0.63 -8.62 -2.87
N MET A 240 -0.79 -9.89 -2.49
CA MET A 240 0.07 -10.96 -3.02
C MET A 240 -0.10 -11.20 -4.52
N PHE A 241 -1.25 -10.83 -5.10
CA PHE A 241 -1.51 -10.98 -6.53
C PHE A 241 -1.09 -9.75 -7.36
N PHE A 242 -0.84 -8.61 -6.72
CA PHE A 242 -0.20 -7.44 -7.31
C PHE A 242 1.32 -7.62 -7.39
N SER A 243 1.92 -8.17 -6.35
CA SER A 243 3.38 -8.25 -6.18
C SER A 243 4.16 -8.81 -7.38
N PRO A 244 3.67 -9.83 -8.15
CA PRO A 244 4.38 -10.32 -9.34
C PRO A 244 4.56 -9.29 -10.47
N ALA A 245 3.76 -8.20 -10.46
CA ALA A 245 3.81 -7.14 -11.45
C ALA A 245 4.68 -5.93 -11.02
N LEU A 246 5.31 -6.00 -9.86
CA LEU A 246 6.23 -4.95 -9.40
C LEU A 246 7.44 -4.87 -10.32
N GLU A 247 7.70 -3.66 -10.83
CA GLU A 247 8.92 -3.33 -11.59
C GLU A 247 9.87 -2.44 -10.75
N SER A 248 9.37 -1.84 -9.68
CA SER A 248 10.13 -1.03 -8.72
C SER A 248 10.93 -1.90 -7.75
N ARG A 249 12.06 -1.38 -7.24
CA ARG A 249 12.77 -2.00 -6.11
C ARG A 249 11.88 -2.00 -4.87
N LEU A 250 11.79 -3.15 -4.17
CA LEU A 250 10.90 -3.36 -3.04
C LEU A 250 11.67 -3.51 -1.71
N LEU A 251 11.25 -2.76 -0.69
CA LEU A 251 11.70 -2.95 0.69
C LEU A 251 10.50 -3.29 1.58
N VAL A 252 10.55 -4.41 2.32
CA VAL A 252 9.48 -4.83 3.24
C VAL A 252 9.99 -5.02 4.65
N GLY A 253 9.31 -4.43 5.63
CA GLY A 253 9.51 -4.66 7.06
C GLY A 253 8.42 -5.54 7.64
N VAL A 254 8.78 -6.60 8.36
CA VAL A 254 7.84 -7.59 8.93
C VAL A 254 8.08 -7.80 10.40
N GLY A 255 7.09 -7.49 11.25
CA GLY A 255 7.05 -7.92 12.65
C GLY A 255 6.63 -9.39 12.75
N LEU A 256 7.47 -10.24 13.34
CA LEU A 256 7.17 -11.67 13.44
C LEU A 256 6.21 -12.01 14.61
N ASP A 257 6.01 -11.09 15.54
CA ASP A 257 5.06 -11.22 16.67
C ASP A 257 3.72 -10.47 16.35
N ASN A 258 3.43 -10.30 15.07
CA ASN A 258 2.28 -9.55 14.58
C ASN A 258 1.01 -10.41 14.66
N ASP A 259 0.05 -9.99 15.47
CA ASP A 259 -1.25 -10.65 15.70
C ASP A 259 -2.41 -10.02 14.91
N VAL A 260 -2.13 -9.00 14.10
CA VAL A 260 -3.10 -8.29 13.25
C VAL A 260 -2.93 -8.67 11.79
N SER A 261 -1.69 -8.65 11.31
CA SER A 261 -1.33 -9.06 9.94
C SER A 261 -0.42 -10.27 10.01
N ALA A 262 -0.88 -11.42 9.51
CA ALA A 262 -0.12 -12.66 9.55
C ALA A 262 1.27 -12.48 8.91
N PRO A 263 2.37 -12.79 9.62
CA PRO A 263 3.70 -12.74 9.00
C PRO A 263 3.80 -13.59 7.73
N SER A 264 3.13 -14.75 7.69
CA SER A 264 3.04 -15.60 6.49
C SER A 264 2.43 -14.87 5.30
N SER A 265 1.34 -14.13 5.50
CA SER A 265 0.67 -13.36 4.44
C SER A 265 1.57 -12.25 3.90
N GLN A 266 2.30 -11.56 4.77
CA GLN A 266 3.27 -10.53 4.39
C GLN A 266 4.43 -11.13 3.57
N TYR A 267 4.93 -12.29 3.99
CA TYR A 267 5.93 -13.04 3.24
C TYR A 267 5.38 -13.56 1.91
N ALA A 268 4.11 -13.96 1.83
CA ALA A 268 3.49 -14.37 0.56
C ALA A 268 3.53 -13.24 -0.46
N ALA A 269 3.18 -12.02 -0.09
CA ALA A 269 3.30 -10.86 -0.95
C ALA A 269 4.76 -10.61 -1.36
N PHE A 270 5.70 -10.63 -0.42
CA PHE A 270 7.12 -10.45 -0.72
C PHE A 270 7.69 -11.57 -1.61
N ASN A 271 7.41 -12.83 -1.31
CA ASN A 271 7.99 -13.97 -2.04
C ASN A 271 7.48 -14.08 -3.48
N ARG A 272 6.29 -13.57 -3.77
CA ARG A 272 5.72 -13.52 -5.13
C ARG A 272 6.31 -12.40 -5.99
N ALA A 273 6.85 -11.34 -5.40
CA ALA A 273 7.51 -10.28 -6.15
C ALA A 273 8.75 -10.82 -6.89
N THR A 274 8.96 -10.38 -8.13
CA THR A 274 10.08 -10.82 -8.99
C THR A 274 11.13 -9.74 -9.20
N CYS A 275 10.86 -8.51 -8.77
CA CYS A 275 11.78 -7.37 -8.82
C CYS A 275 12.95 -7.52 -7.83
N GLU A 276 13.90 -6.61 -7.90
CA GLU A 276 14.91 -6.45 -6.85
C GLU A 276 14.22 -6.12 -5.52
N LYS A 277 14.52 -6.88 -4.47
CA LYS A 277 13.79 -6.77 -3.22
C LYS A 277 14.63 -7.12 -2.00
N ALA A 278 14.29 -6.49 -0.87
CA ALA A 278 14.85 -6.78 0.44
C ALA A 278 13.73 -6.90 1.49
N LEU A 279 13.88 -7.79 2.46
CA LEU A 279 12.98 -7.97 3.59
C LEU A 279 13.77 -7.94 4.88
N ILE A 280 13.28 -7.17 5.84
CA ILE A 280 13.81 -7.09 7.20
C ILE A 280 12.75 -7.63 8.15
N SER A 281 13.07 -8.67 8.90
CA SER A 281 12.13 -9.26 9.85
C SER A 281 12.54 -8.98 11.30
N TYR A 282 11.57 -8.57 12.10
CA TYR A 282 11.73 -8.12 13.48
C TYR A 282 11.07 -9.10 14.45
N PRO A 283 11.84 -9.97 15.13
CA PRO A 283 11.29 -11.12 15.86
C PRO A 283 10.35 -10.80 17.01
N LYS A 284 10.45 -9.61 17.59
CA LYS A 284 9.70 -9.19 18.79
C LYS A 284 8.77 -8.01 18.54
N TRP A 285 8.57 -7.65 17.29
CA TRP A 285 7.68 -6.57 16.89
C TRP A 285 6.38 -7.14 16.32
N GLY A 286 5.29 -6.47 16.66
CA GLY A 286 3.94 -6.77 16.18
C GLY A 286 3.49 -5.83 15.06
N HIS A 287 2.20 -5.43 15.13
CA HIS A 287 1.59 -4.48 14.18
C HIS A 287 1.77 -3.03 14.65
N GLU A 288 2.95 -2.68 15.02
CA GLU A 288 3.32 -1.36 15.48
C GLU A 288 4.38 -0.73 14.58
N ARG A 289 4.63 0.54 14.79
CA ARG A 289 5.68 1.25 14.08
C ARG A 289 7.06 0.76 14.54
N ILE A 290 7.87 0.34 13.60
CA ILE A 290 9.23 -0.16 13.84
C ILE A 290 10.21 0.96 13.51
N ASN A 291 10.79 1.61 14.54
CA ASN A 291 11.70 2.74 14.34
C ASN A 291 12.93 2.39 13.51
N ASP A 292 13.51 1.20 13.74
CA ASP A 292 14.65 0.72 12.97
C ASP A 292 14.30 0.61 11.46
N PHE A 293 13.09 0.14 11.13
CA PHE A 293 12.64 0.11 9.73
C PHE A 293 12.48 1.50 9.12
N GLU A 294 12.12 2.50 9.92
CA GLU A 294 12.05 3.88 9.45
C GLU A 294 13.44 4.45 9.12
N ASP A 295 14.49 4.04 9.84
CA ASP A 295 15.87 4.41 9.55
C ASP A 295 16.36 3.68 8.28
N GLU A 296 16.04 2.40 8.11
CA GLU A 296 16.30 1.64 6.88
C GLU A 296 15.58 2.25 5.66
N LEU A 297 14.34 2.72 5.84
CA LEU A 297 13.61 3.45 4.80
C LEU A 297 14.37 4.70 4.35
N LEU A 298 14.93 5.49 5.28
CA LEU A 298 15.72 6.67 4.91
C LEU A 298 16.95 6.28 4.09
N GLY A 299 17.65 5.21 4.46
CA GLY A 299 18.75 4.63 3.70
C GLY A 299 18.30 4.20 2.30
N PHE A 300 17.19 3.47 2.22
CA PHE A 300 16.60 2.98 0.97
C PHE A 300 16.24 4.13 0.02
N LEU A 301 15.73 5.25 0.52
CA LEU A 301 15.39 6.43 -0.28
C LEU A 301 16.63 7.16 -0.83
N ASN A 302 17.77 7.10 -0.13
CA ASN A 302 19.01 7.82 -0.47
C ASN A 302 20.06 6.99 -1.19
N ASP A 303 19.87 5.68 -1.33
CA ASP A 303 20.85 4.80 -1.96
C ASP A 303 21.02 5.13 -3.45
N ARG A 304 22.00 5.99 -3.74
CA ARG A 304 22.40 6.38 -5.10
C ARG A 304 23.35 5.38 -5.76
N GLN A 305 23.87 4.40 -5.01
CA GLN A 305 24.85 3.45 -5.54
C GLN A 305 24.17 2.33 -6.34
N ALA A 306 22.96 1.92 -5.97
CA ALA A 306 22.21 0.91 -6.71
C ALA A 306 21.82 1.37 -8.14
N ASP A 307 21.66 2.67 -8.35
CA ASP A 307 21.28 3.22 -9.67
C ASP A 307 22.46 3.25 -10.68
N LYS A 308 23.71 3.13 -10.21
CA LYS A 308 24.91 3.16 -11.08
C LYS A 308 25.28 1.81 -11.69
N SER A 309 24.67 0.72 -11.24
CA SER A 309 24.90 -0.63 -11.79
C SER A 309 23.91 -1.03 -12.89
N ALA A 310 23.01 -0.12 -13.29
CA ALA A 310 21.99 -0.34 -14.33
C ALA A 310 22.27 0.46 -15.64
N VAL A 311 23.49 0.97 -15.83
CA VAL A 311 23.95 1.64 -17.08
C VAL A 311 24.96 0.78 -17.80
#